data_5d34996806840483fdda9bdbd497ae0d
#
_entry.id   5d34996806840483fdda9bdbd497ae0d
#
_cell.length_a   1.000
_cell.length_b   1.000
_cell.length_c   1.000
_cell.angle_alpha   90.00
_cell.angle_beta   90.00
_cell.angle_gamma   90.00
#
_symmetry.space_group_name_H-M   'P 1'
#
loop_
_entity.id
_entity.type
_entity.pdbx_description
1 polymer ?
#
loop_
_entity_poly.entity_id
_entity_poly.type
_entity_poly.pdbx_seq_one_letter_code
_entity_poly.pdbx_strand_id
1 'polypeptide(L)'
;MASILCPSLTIVTSYASRNEPKLVCKLTAVTGNSHSPLWFSCTRPGNSARNHFLLKSSNGLPLNAVSSNDGLAGSSTAKEDGKPQPLEGPFPFPDSECTGSNLSITVVGASGDLAKKKIFPALFALFYEDWLPKNFLVFGFARTKMTDEELRNMISKTLTCRIDTRENCQDKMDQFLKRCFYHSGQYNSEDHFSELGSKLREKEGGKLSNRLFYLSIPPNIFVDVVRCASLKASSKDGWTRVIVEKPFGRDSESSSELTKSLKQHLTEDQIFSYFDHYGIIRDIMQNHLLQILALFAMETPVSLAAEDIRNEKVKVLRSMRPLELENVVVGQYKGHSKGGKSHPAYTDDPTVPKGSLTPTFAAAALFIDNARWDGVPFLMKAGKALHTKRVQFRHVPGNLYKRNFGTDLDKATNELVLRVQPDEAIYLKINNKVPGLGMRLDRSDLNLLFRARYPREIPDAYERLLLDAIEGERRLFIRSDELDAAWALFTPLLKEIENKKIAPELYPYGSRGPVGAHYLAARHNVRWGDLGED
;
A
#
# COMPACT_ATOMS: atom_id res chain seq x y z
N MET A 1 6.91 0.93 -0.79
CA MET A 1 6.31 -0.16 -1.61
C MET A 1 6.34 0.09 -3.12
N ALA A 2 6.88 1.19 -3.57
CA ALA A 2 6.87 1.56 -4.99
C ALA A 2 7.99 0.94 -5.85
N SER A 3 8.82 0.05 -5.31
CA SER A 3 10.00 -0.45 -6.02
C SER A 3 9.89 -1.90 -6.51
N ILE A 4 8.70 -2.49 -6.53
CA ILE A 4 8.53 -3.86 -7.03
C ILE A 4 7.55 -3.86 -8.20
N LEU A 5 7.95 -3.25 -9.29
CA LEU A 5 7.44 -3.57 -10.61
C LEU A 5 8.54 -4.36 -11.33
N CYS A 6 8.55 -5.67 -11.15
CA CYS A 6 9.31 -6.55 -12.01
C CYS A 6 8.51 -6.72 -13.31
N PRO A 7 9.03 -6.36 -14.48
CA PRO A 7 8.37 -6.65 -15.74
C PRO A 7 8.49 -8.15 -16.01
N SER A 8 7.38 -8.80 -16.29
CA SER A 8 7.21 -10.18 -16.73
C SER A 8 7.20 -11.28 -15.64
N LEU A 9 6.10 -11.33 -14.88
CA LEU A 9 5.62 -12.62 -14.37
C LEU A 9 4.12 -12.73 -14.73
N THR A 10 3.83 -13.37 -15.84
CA THR A 10 2.46 -13.71 -16.22
C THR A 10 2.04 -14.96 -15.45
N ILE A 11 1.28 -14.81 -14.38
CA ILE A 11 0.68 -15.94 -13.67
C ILE A 11 -0.64 -16.26 -14.39
N VAL A 12 -0.67 -17.35 -15.12
CA VAL A 12 -1.90 -17.88 -15.73
C VAL A 12 -2.59 -18.76 -14.69
N THR A 13 -3.66 -18.27 -14.07
CA THR A 13 -4.55 -19.10 -13.26
C THR A 13 -5.67 -19.62 -14.15
N SER A 14 -5.73 -20.94 -14.38
CA SER A 14 -6.86 -21.56 -15.05
C SER A 14 -7.86 -22.08 -14.03
N TYR A 15 -9.06 -21.54 -14.02
CA TYR A 15 -10.20 -22.06 -13.26
C TYR A 15 -11.06 -22.95 -14.16
N ALA A 16 -11.47 -24.11 -13.67
CA ALA A 16 -12.35 -25.02 -14.39
C ALA A 16 -13.76 -24.95 -13.81
N SER A 17 -14.68 -24.37 -14.55
CA SER A 17 -16.13 -24.54 -14.36
C SER A 17 -16.54 -25.94 -14.85
N ARG A 18 -17.56 -26.53 -14.22
CA ARG A 18 -17.94 -27.95 -14.36
C ARG A 18 -18.47 -28.37 -15.74
N ASN A 19 -18.73 -27.48 -16.69
CA ASN A 19 -19.46 -27.85 -17.93
C ASN A 19 -19.01 -27.16 -19.23
N GLU A 20 -17.76 -26.70 -19.36
CA GLU A 20 -17.29 -26.21 -20.67
C GLU A 20 -15.89 -26.73 -21.06
N PRO A 21 -15.60 -26.89 -22.36
CA PRO A 21 -14.32 -27.47 -22.83
C PRO A 21 -13.16 -26.52 -22.55
N LYS A 22 -12.18 -27.04 -21.84
CA LYS A 22 -10.99 -26.35 -21.31
C LYS A 22 -10.06 -25.85 -22.41
N LEU A 23 -9.69 -24.57 -22.34
CA LEU A 23 -8.54 -24.02 -23.04
C LEU A 23 -7.26 -24.45 -22.28
N VAL A 24 -6.44 -25.30 -22.87
CA VAL A 24 -5.14 -25.71 -22.29
C VAL A 24 -4.05 -24.95 -23.03
N CYS A 25 -3.45 -23.96 -22.39
CA CYS A 25 -2.20 -23.36 -22.88
C CYS A 25 -1.01 -24.17 -22.36
N LYS A 26 -0.30 -24.85 -23.24
CA LYS A 26 1.01 -25.48 -22.94
C LYS A 26 2.11 -24.48 -23.25
N LEU A 27 2.85 -24.08 -22.23
CA LEU A 27 4.14 -23.43 -22.37
C LEU A 27 5.21 -24.53 -22.53
N THR A 28 5.79 -24.63 -23.71
CA THR A 28 6.96 -25.45 -23.93
C THR A 28 8.16 -24.53 -24.14
N ALA A 29 9.05 -24.47 -23.17
CA ALA A 29 10.34 -23.83 -23.36
C ALA A 29 11.27 -24.80 -24.12
N VAL A 30 11.67 -24.41 -25.32
CA VAL A 30 12.72 -25.09 -26.06
C VAL A 30 14.01 -24.28 -25.89
N THR A 31 14.96 -24.83 -25.16
CA THR A 31 16.32 -24.31 -25.10
C THR A 31 17.09 -24.76 -26.33
N GLY A 32 17.29 -23.87 -27.26
CA GLY A 32 18.18 -24.07 -28.41
C GLY A 32 19.03 -22.81 -28.59
N ASN A 33 20.33 -23.01 -28.66
CA ASN A 33 21.30 -21.96 -29.00
C ASN A 33 20.96 -21.37 -30.37
N SER A 34 20.82 -20.08 -30.43
CA SER A 34 20.85 -19.15 -31.57
C SER A 34 19.56 -18.36 -31.75
N HIS A 35 19.73 -17.08 -31.82
CA HIS A 35 18.83 -15.97 -32.21
C HIS A 35 17.58 -16.39 -33.02
N SER A 36 16.48 -16.69 -32.31
CA SER A 36 15.17 -16.87 -32.93
C SER A 36 14.08 -16.30 -32.01
N PRO A 37 13.07 -15.63 -32.55
CA PRO A 37 12.01 -15.05 -31.76
C PRO A 37 11.13 -16.13 -31.12
N LEU A 38 10.69 -15.87 -29.90
CA LEU A 38 9.78 -16.71 -29.14
C LEU A 38 8.41 -16.80 -29.83
N TRP A 39 7.96 -18.01 -30.12
CA TRP A 39 6.66 -18.30 -30.71
C TRP A 39 5.68 -18.79 -29.64
N PHE A 40 4.51 -18.19 -29.59
CA PHE A 40 3.41 -18.68 -28.77
C PHE A 40 2.33 -19.30 -29.68
N SER A 41 1.92 -20.51 -29.40
CA SER A 41 0.80 -21.14 -30.11
C SER A 41 -0.30 -21.52 -29.14
N CYS A 42 -1.52 -21.10 -29.44
CA CYS A 42 -2.72 -21.47 -28.71
C CYS A 42 -3.60 -22.33 -29.63
N THR A 43 -3.86 -23.57 -29.27
CA THR A 43 -4.72 -24.47 -30.06
C THR A 43 -6.01 -24.74 -29.32
N ARG A 44 -7.15 -24.47 -29.96
CA ARG A 44 -8.45 -24.98 -29.54
C ARG A 44 -8.64 -26.42 -30.03
N PRO A 45 -9.17 -27.33 -29.22
CA PRO A 45 -9.57 -28.65 -29.74
C PRO A 45 -10.85 -28.49 -30.57
N GLY A 46 -10.75 -28.72 -31.87
CA GLY A 46 -11.91 -28.90 -32.72
C GLY A 46 -12.02 -28.11 -34.01
N ASN A 47 -11.00 -27.45 -34.51
CA ASN A 47 -10.98 -27.07 -35.94
C ASN A 47 -9.55 -26.76 -36.43
N SER A 48 -9.18 -27.38 -37.52
CA SER A 48 -7.90 -27.18 -38.18
C SER A 48 -7.92 -25.89 -39.02
N ALA A 49 -7.53 -24.80 -38.39
CA ALA A 49 -7.10 -23.59 -39.10
C ALA A 49 -5.99 -22.92 -38.28
N ARG A 50 -4.79 -22.95 -38.83
CA ARG A 50 -3.63 -22.25 -38.27
C ARG A 50 -3.71 -20.77 -38.65
N ASN A 51 -4.04 -19.90 -37.72
CA ASN A 51 -3.85 -18.47 -37.90
C ASN A 51 -2.52 -18.07 -37.28
N HIS A 52 -1.57 -17.68 -38.10
CA HIS A 52 -0.32 -17.08 -37.68
C HIS A 52 -0.48 -15.57 -37.62
N PHE A 53 -0.31 -14.99 -36.43
CA PHE A 53 -0.19 -13.54 -36.28
C PHE A 53 1.29 -13.16 -36.24
N LEU A 54 1.72 -12.36 -37.21
CA LEU A 54 3.03 -11.71 -37.26
C LEU A 54 2.90 -10.32 -36.65
N LEU A 55 3.54 -10.09 -35.51
CA LEU A 55 3.80 -8.74 -35.02
C LEU A 55 5.10 -8.23 -35.64
N LYS A 56 4.99 -7.29 -36.58
CA LYS A 56 6.14 -6.54 -37.09
C LYS A 56 6.52 -5.44 -36.10
N SER A 57 7.73 -5.53 -35.56
CA SER A 57 8.39 -4.42 -34.89
C SER A 57 8.94 -3.48 -35.98
N SER A 58 8.42 -2.25 -36.01
CA SER A 58 9.01 -1.17 -36.79
C SER A 58 9.92 -0.38 -35.86
N ASN A 59 11.23 -0.54 -36.00
CA ASN A 59 12.22 0.54 -35.93
C ASN A 59 13.62 -0.09 -36.00
N GLY A 60 14.21 0.04 -37.20
CA GLY A 60 15.58 -0.35 -37.44
C GLY A 60 16.55 0.78 -37.11
N LEU A 61 17.59 0.45 -36.38
CA LEU A 61 18.87 1.16 -36.42
C LEU A 61 19.98 0.10 -36.45
N PRO A 62 21.06 0.29 -37.22
CA PRO A 62 22.03 -0.77 -37.50
C PRO A 62 23.07 -0.85 -36.38
N LEU A 63 23.30 -2.07 -35.91
CA LEU A 63 24.44 -2.40 -35.05
C LEU A 63 25.64 -2.76 -35.97
N ASN A 64 26.69 -2.00 -35.86
CA ASN A 64 28.00 -2.30 -36.44
C ASN A 64 28.67 -3.48 -35.70
N ALA A 65 28.97 -4.52 -36.45
CA ALA A 65 29.77 -5.63 -36.00
C ALA A 65 31.26 -5.24 -36.06
N VAL A 66 31.97 -5.44 -34.96
CA VAL A 66 33.44 -5.50 -34.93
C VAL A 66 33.82 -6.94 -34.62
N SER A 67 34.42 -7.59 -35.59
CA SER A 67 35.07 -8.87 -35.45
C SER A 67 36.52 -8.69 -35.02
N SER A 68 37.01 -9.47 -34.06
CA SER A 68 38.42 -9.87 -34.01
C SER A 68 38.58 -11.21 -33.35
N ASN A 69 39.23 -12.08 -34.10
CA ASN A 69 39.72 -13.42 -33.77
C ASN A 69 40.93 -13.37 -32.82
N ASP A 70 41.19 -14.57 -32.31
CA ASP A 70 42.43 -15.16 -31.76
C ASP A 70 42.43 -15.24 -30.22
N GLY A 71 42.55 -16.38 -29.55
CA GLY A 71 43.33 -17.57 -29.80
C GLY A 71 43.90 -18.07 -28.47
N LEU A 72 43.66 -19.31 -28.10
CA LEU A 72 44.50 -20.20 -27.24
C LEU A 72 44.60 -20.04 -25.73
N ALA A 73 44.02 -21.02 -25.06
CA ALA A 73 44.58 -21.90 -24.00
C ALA A 73 45.07 -21.34 -22.66
N GLY A 74 44.48 -21.89 -21.60
CA GLY A 74 45.25 -22.08 -20.38
C GLY A 74 44.47 -21.92 -19.06
N SER A 75 44.24 -23.04 -18.39
CA SER A 75 44.20 -23.20 -16.92
C SER A 75 43.02 -22.65 -16.11
N SER A 76 42.26 -23.58 -15.63
CA SER A 76 41.25 -23.49 -14.57
C SER A 76 41.83 -22.97 -13.25
N THR A 77 41.25 -21.87 -12.76
CA THR A 77 41.07 -21.64 -11.32
C THR A 77 39.70 -21.02 -11.14
N ALA A 78 38.83 -21.72 -10.42
CA ALA A 78 37.54 -21.25 -10.00
C ALA A 78 37.74 -19.97 -9.16
N LYS A 79 37.26 -18.85 -9.64
CA LYS A 79 37.10 -17.62 -8.84
C LYS A 79 35.67 -17.52 -8.38
N GLU A 80 35.55 -17.28 -7.09
CA GLU A 80 34.34 -17.06 -6.33
C GLU A 80 33.39 -16.07 -6.97
N ASP A 81 32.11 -16.39 -6.83
CA ASP A 81 30.95 -15.67 -7.28
C ASP A 81 31.02 -14.18 -7.05
N GLY A 82 31.07 -13.41 -8.12
CA GLY A 82 30.81 -11.99 -8.12
C GLY A 82 29.39 -11.72 -7.66
N LYS A 83 29.22 -11.13 -6.47
CA LYS A 83 27.94 -10.53 -6.04
C LYS A 83 27.45 -9.64 -7.19
N PRO A 84 26.19 -9.80 -7.65
CA PRO A 84 25.64 -8.86 -8.60
C PRO A 84 25.66 -7.48 -7.96
N GLN A 85 26.37 -6.54 -8.59
CA GLN A 85 26.32 -5.16 -8.18
C GLN A 85 24.88 -4.65 -8.33
N PRO A 86 24.35 -3.90 -7.36
CA PRO A 86 23.09 -3.20 -7.55
C PRO A 86 23.21 -2.31 -8.78
N LEU A 87 22.18 -2.30 -9.62
CA LEU A 87 22.03 -1.30 -10.67
C LEU A 87 22.04 0.07 -9.98
N GLU A 88 23.19 0.70 -9.93
CA GLU A 88 23.35 2.06 -9.45
C GLU A 88 22.87 3.00 -10.54
N GLY A 89 21.70 3.54 -10.35
CA GLY A 89 21.13 4.67 -11.05
C GLY A 89 19.74 4.91 -10.51
N PRO A 90 19.44 6.10 -9.99
CA PRO A 90 18.04 6.45 -9.79
C PRO A 90 17.37 6.34 -11.17
N PHE A 91 16.25 5.64 -11.27
CA PHE A 91 15.32 5.88 -12.36
C PHE A 91 15.14 7.41 -12.40
N PRO A 92 15.38 8.08 -13.52
CA PRO A 92 15.16 9.50 -13.59
C PRO A 92 13.67 9.72 -13.39
N PHE A 93 13.29 10.03 -12.16
CA PHE A 93 12.04 10.73 -11.94
C PHE A 93 12.21 12.07 -12.65
N PRO A 94 11.19 12.56 -13.38
CA PRO A 94 11.27 13.86 -14.04
C PRO A 94 11.77 14.86 -12.99
N ASP A 95 12.81 15.59 -13.36
CA ASP A 95 13.53 16.53 -12.52
C ASP A 95 12.55 17.29 -11.65
N SER A 96 12.68 17.14 -10.33
CA SER A 96 11.85 17.88 -9.40
C SER A 96 12.15 19.36 -9.62
N GLU A 97 11.15 20.13 -10.04
CA GLU A 97 11.22 21.60 -10.19
C GLU A 97 11.57 22.33 -8.87
N CYS A 98 11.97 21.59 -7.82
CA CYS A 98 12.14 22.09 -6.46
C CYS A 98 13.53 22.62 -6.13
N THR A 99 14.51 22.65 -7.02
CA THR A 99 15.93 22.95 -6.67
C THR A 99 16.23 24.39 -6.29
N GLY A 100 15.26 25.32 -6.31
CA GLY A 100 15.50 26.73 -5.97
C GLY A 100 14.44 27.41 -5.10
N SER A 101 13.29 26.79 -4.85
CA SER A 101 12.18 27.39 -4.11
C SER A 101 12.23 27.06 -2.60
N ASN A 102 11.75 28.00 -1.77
CA ASN A 102 11.53 27.75 -0.34
C ASN A 102 10.32 26.82 -0.18
N LEU A 103 10.34 25.98 0.87
CA LEU A 103 9.22 25.12 1.25
C LEU A 103 8.79 25.42 2.68
N SER A 104 7.53 25.77 2.89
CA SER A 104 6.95 25.94 4.22
C SER A 104 5.93 24.82 4.49
N ILE A 105 6.19 24.02 5.51
CA ILE A 105 5.33 22.90 5.92
C ILE A 105 4.58 23.29 7.18
N THR A 106 3.26 23.41 7.11
CA THR A 106 2.41 23.75 8.26
C THR A 106 1.69 22.50 8.76
N VAL A 107 2.01 22.06 9.97
CA VAL A 107 1.33 20.97 10.66
C VAL A 107 0.17 21.53 11.46
N VAL A 108 -1.06 21.38 10.95
CA VAL A 108 -2.29 21.80 11.63
C VAL A 108 -2.68 20.72 12.63
N GLY A 109 -2.86 21.09 13.90
CA GLY A 109 -3.01 20.13 15.00
C GLY A 109 -1.65 19.73 15.62
N ALA A 110 -0.67 20.62 15.56
CA ALA A 110 0.72 20.37 15.98
C ALA A 110 0.88 19.90 17.43
N SER A 111 -0.06 20.23 18.33
CA SER A 111 -0.05 19.75 19.72
C SER A 111 -0.65 18.34 19.91
N GLY A 112 -1.14 17.71 18.84
CA GLY A 112 -1.74 16.37 18.85
C GLY A 112 -0.71 15.23 18.86
N ASP A 113 -1.18 14.05 19.22
CA ASP A 113 -0.32 12.84 19.32
C ASP A 113 0.23 12.39 17.97
N LEU A 114 -0.56 12.46 16.90
CA LEU A 114 -0.12 12.10 15.56
C LEU A 114 1.03 13.01 15.11
N ALA A 115 0.87 14.31 15.26
CA ALA A 115 1.91 15.28 14.94
C ALA A 115 3.22 14.98 15.69
N LYS A 116 3.13 14.79 17.01
CA LYS A 116 4.29 14.52 17.89
C LYS A 116 4.99 13.21 17.57
N LYS A 117 4.21 12.12 17.42
CA LYS A 117 4.75 10.76 17.35
C LYS A 117 5.11 10.31 15.93
N LYS A 118 4.56 10.97 14.90
CA LYS A 118 4.69 10.55 13.51
C LYS A 118 5.16 11.66 12.57
N ILE A 119 4.49 12.81 12.54
CA ILE A 119 4.75 13.82 11.50
C ILE A 119 6.08 14.55 11.73
N PHE A 120 6.33 15.08 12.91
CA PHE A 120 7.61 15.74 13.20
C PHE A 120 8.80 14.77 13.11
N PRO A 121 8.73 13.51 13.64
CA PRO A 121 9.78 12.54 13.43
C PRO A 121 10.03 12.20 11.95
N ALA A 122 8.97 12.08 11.13
CA ALA A 122 9.13 11.82 9.70
C ALA A 122 9.76 13.00 8.95
N LEU A 123 9.38 14.23 9.28
CA LEU A 123 10.02 15.44 8.73
C LEU A 123 11.50 15.52 9.13
N PHE A 124 11.83 15.17 10.38
CA PHE A 124 13.22 15.11 10.82
C PHE A 124 14.01 14.03 10.09
N ALA A 125 13.45 12.84 9.88
CA ALA A 125 14.11 11.76 9.13
C ALA A 125 14.40 12.18 7.69
N LEU A 126 13.43 12.81 7.00
CA LEU A 126 13.62 13.35 5.65
C LEU A 126 14.72 14.43 5.61
N PHE A 127 14.77 15.30 6.63
CA PHE A 127 15.84 16.31 6.74
C PHE A 127 17.19 15.66 7.01
N TYR A 128 17.26 14.67 7.89
CA TYR A 128 18.47 13.99 8.28
C TYR A 128 19.14 13.27 7.08
N GLU A 129 18.32 12.72 6.19
CA GLU A 129 18.75 12.02 4.97
C GLU A 129 18.88 12.94 3.74
N ASP A 130 18.78 14.28 3.94
CA ASP A 130 18.89 15.31 2.90
C ASP A 130 17.84 15.20 1.76
N TRP A 131 16.63 14.64 2.06
CA TRP A 131 15.50 14.59 1.13
C TRP A 131 14.67 15.86 1.08
N LEU A 132 14.78 16.76 2.07
CA LEU A 132 14.07 18.05 2.04
C LEU A 132 14.88 19.10 1.28
N PRO A 133 14.22 20.08 0.63
CA PRO A 133 14.89 21.22 0.02
C PRO A 133 15.79 21.95 1.02
N LYS A 134 16.90 22.54 0.55
CA LYS A 134 17.84 23.26 1.43
C LYS A 134 17.16 24.36 2.26
N ASN A 135 16.18 25.04 1.68
CA ASN A 135 15.43 26.13 2.31
C ASN A 135 14.02 25.66 2.65
N PHE A 136 13.86 25.02 3.81
CA PHE A 136 12.54 24.65 4.32
C PHE A 136 12.29 25.21 5.71
N LEU A 137 11.02 25.39 6.04
CA LEU A 137 10.50 25.83 7.35
C LEU A 137 9.38 24.90 7.78
N VAL A 138 9.25 24.69 9.08
CA VAL A 138 8.17 23.89 9.67
C VAL A 138 7.39 24.77 10.64
N PHE A 139 6.07 24.87 10.43
CA PHE A 139 5.17 25.60 11.31
C PHE A 139 4.22 24.64 12.02
N GLY A 140 4.17 24.72 13.33
CA GLY A 140 3.09 24.13 14.12
C GLY A 140 1.94 25.12 14.23
N PHE A 141 0.71 24.68 13.92
CA PHE A 141 -0.52 25.45 14.12
C PHE A 141 -1.52 24.66 14.96
N ALA A 142 -1.95 25.18 16.10
CA ALA A 142 -2.99 24.55 16.92
C ALA A 142 -3.67 25.56 17.86
N ARG A 143 -4.77 25.12 18.48
CA ARG A 143 -5.53 25.94 19.44
C ARG A 143 -4.79 26.20 20.77
N THR A 144 -3.92 25.26 21.14
CA THR A 144 -3.10 25.37 22.36
C THR A 144 -2.17 26.57 22.24
N LYS A 145 -2.13 27.43 23.24
CA LYS A 145 -1.15 28.52 23.30
C LYS A 145 0.23 27.90 23.61
N MET A 146 1.21 28.23 22.81
CA MET A 146 2.58 27.70 22.92
C MET A 146 3.55 28.67 22.24
N THR A 147 4.76 28.76 22.76
CA THR A 147 5.86 29.48 22.14
C THR A 147 6.64 28.59 21.15
N ASP A 148 7.50 29.19 20.32
CA ASP A 148 8.41 28.43 19.44
C ASP A 148 9.33 27.51 20.25
N GLU A 149 9.79 27.95 21.42
CA GLU A 149 10.67 27.17 22.29
C GLU A 149 9.94 25.96 22.90
N GLU A 150 8.71 26.15 23.37
CA GLU A 150 7.88 25.07 23.90
C GLU A 150 7.57 24.03 22.81
N LEU A 151 7.30 24.46 21.56
CA LEU A 151 7.17 23.53 20.43
C LEU A 151 8.46 22.72 20.21
N ARG A 152 9.61 23.40 20.14
CA ARG A 152 10.92 22.76 19.95
C ARG A 152 11.23 21.75 21.05
N ASN A 153 10.95 22.11 22.30
CA ASN A 153 11.10 21.22 23.47
C ASN A 153 10.15 20.02 23.42
N MET A 154 8.95 20.22 22.89
CA MET A 154 8.00 19.14 22.70
C MET A 154 8.46 18.17 21.60
N ILE A 155 8.91 18.68 20.47
CA ILE A 155 9.38 17.90 19.33
C ILE A 155 10.65 17.11 19.69
N SER A 156 11.64 17.76 20.32
CA SER A 156 12.93 17.16 20.67
C SER A 156 12.81 15.86 21.47
N LYS A 157 11.76 15.74 22.30
CA LYS A 157 11.49 14.53 23.12
C LYS A 157 11.07 13.31 22.29
N THR A 158 10.65 13.52 21.06
CA THR A 158 10.13 12.46 20.19
C THR A 158 11.03 12.19 18.97
N LEU A 159 12.00 13.07 18.72
CA LEU A 159 12.98 12.83 17.67
C LEU A 159 13.97 11.75 18.12
N THR A 160 14.18 10.77 17.27
CA THR A 160 15.17 9.70 17.48
C THR A 160 16.12 9.64 16.30
N CYS A 161 17.40 9.47 16.59
CA CYS A 161 18.38 9.16 15.58
C CYS A 161 18.23 7.67 15.24
N ARG A 162 17.53 7.35 14.21
CA ARG A 162 17.22 5.96 13.80
C ARG A 162 18.41 5.21 13.25
N ILE A 163 19.40 5.91 12.77
CA ILE A 163 20.48 5.33 11.99
C ILE A 163 21.77 5.42 12.79
N ASP A 164 22.54 4.33 12.70
CA ASP A 164 23.91 4.20 13.18
C ASP A 164 24.58 5.53 13.45
N THR A 165 25.21 5.61 14.59
CA THR A 165 26.20 6.57 15.09
C THR A 165 26.98 7.35 14.02
N ARG A 166 26.31 7.90 13.01
CA ARG A 166 26.89 8.94 12.18
C ARG A 166 27.09 10.14 13.09
N GLU A 167 28.34 10.51 13.21
CA GLU A 167 28.77 11.76 13.82
C GLU A 167 27.81 12.88 13.39
N ASN A 168 27.24 13.66 14.33
CA ASN A 168 26.40 14.83 14.13
C ASN A 168 24.88 14.68 14.19
N CYS A 169 24.30 13.66 14.79
CA CYS A 169 22.84 13.62 14.96
C CYS A 169 22.32 14.79 15.80
N GLN A 170 23.02 15.16 16.86
CA GLN A 170 22.62 16.30 17.72
C GLN A 170 22.65 17.62 16.94
N ASP A 171 23.68 17.84 16.13
CA ASP A 171 23.80 19.05 15.32
C ASP A 171 22.71 19.15 14.26
N LYS A 172 22.35 18.04 13.60
CA LYS A 172 21.25 17.99 12.65
C LYS A 172 19.90 18.23 13.37
N MET A 173 19.72 17.68 14.57
CA MET A 173 18.52 17.93 15.39
C MET A 173 18.40 19.40 15.74
N ASP A 174 19.45 20.02 16.20
CA ASP A 174 19.47 21.45 16.55
C ASP A 174 19.20 22.35 15.32
N GLN A 175 19.74 21.99 14.16
CA GLN A 175 19.49 22.68 12.90
C GLN A 175 18.03 22.53 12.47
N PHE A 176 17.43 21.35 12.63
CA PHE A 176 16.02 21.11 12.33
C PHE A 176 15.11 21.92 13.26
N LEU A 177 15.38 21.88 14.57
CA LEU A 177 14.59 22.59 15.57
C LEU A 177 14.63 24.11 15.36
N LYS A 178 15.76 24.69 14.93
CA LYS A 178 15.86 26.12 14.58
C LYS A 178 14.95 26.54 13.43
N ARG A 179 14.52 25.58 12.59
CA ARG A 179 13.57 25.80 11.46
C ARG A 179 12.11 25.60 11.86
N CYS A 180 11.84 25.22 13.13
CA CYS A 180 10.51 24.99 13.65
C CYS A 180 9.95 26.23 14.36
N PHE A 181 8.76 26.67 13.96
CA PHE A 181 8.05 27.83 14.47
C PHE A 181 6.62 27.45 14.88
N TYR A 182 5.99 28.25 15.71
CA TYR A 182 4.63 27.96 16.16
C TYR A 182 3.70 29.17 16.02
N HIS A 183 2.43 28.90 15.71
CA HIS A 183 1.35 29.87 15.78
C HIS A 183 0.13 29.25 16.43
N SER A 184 -0.44 29.92 17.46
CA SER A 184 -1.68 29.49 18.08
C SER A 184 -2.88 30.16 17.43
N GLY A 185 -3.93 29.39 17.12
CA GLY A 185 -5.14 29.95 16.53
C GLY A 185 -6.29 28.96 16.46
N GLN A 186 -7.50 29.47 16.26
CA GLN A 186 -8.70 28.67 16.03
C GLN A 186 -8.75 28.19 14.58
N TYR A 187 -9.20 26.96 14.37
CA TYR A 187 -9.20 26.31 13.07
C TYR A 187 -10.22 26.87 12.06
N ASN A 188 -11.25 27.53 12.53
CA ASN A 188 -12.32 28.15 11.73
C ASN A 188 -12.20 29.68 11.62
N SER A 189 -11.11 30.30 12.12
CA SER A 189 -10.91 31.74 12.11
C SER A 189 -10.02 32.18 10.94
N GLU A 190 -10.59 32.95 10.03
CA GLU A 190 -9.84 33.54 8.91
C GLU A 190 -8.77 34.52 9.39
N ASP A 191 -9.01 35.26 10.50
CA ASP A 191 -8.05 36.19 11.06
C ASP A 191 -6.79 35.49 11.54
N HIS A 192 -6.94 34.39 12.29
CA HIS A 192 -5.79 33.60 12.75
C HIS A 192 -5.01 32.96 11.57
N PHE A 193 -5.70 32.56 10.49
CA PHE A 193 -5.01 32.11 9.27
C PHE A 193 -4.36 33.26 8.52
N SER A 194 -4.90 34.48 8.58
CA SER A 194 -4.25 35.69 8.04
C SER A 194 -2.97 36.02 8.81
N GLU A 195 -2.99 35.92 10.16
CA GLU A 195 -1.81 36.07 11.00
C GLU A 195 -0.76 34.99 10.69
N LEU A 196 -1.19 33.72 10.59
CA LEU A 196 -0.31 32.61 10.15
C LEU A 196 0.30 32.91 8.79
N GLY A 197 -0.50 33.34 7.80
CA GLY A 197 -0.04 33.72 6.47
C GLY A 197 0.97 34.86 6.48
N SER A 198 0.81 35.81 7.40
CA SER A 198 1.76 36.90 7.58
C SER A 198 3.08 36.43 8.19
N LYS A 199 3.04 35.58 9.22
CA LYS A 199 4.24 34.95 9.80
C LYS A 199 4.98 34.05 8.79
N LEU A 200 4.25 33.29 7.97
CA LEU A 200 4.83 32.51 6.89
C LEU A 200 5.62 33.42 5.95
N ARG A 201 5.02 34.49 5.41
CA ARG A 201 5.68 35.45 4.52
C ARG A 201 6.90 36.12 5.14
N GLU A 202 6.81 36.48 6.42
CA GLU A 202 7.93 37.05 7.19
C GLU A 202 9.14 36.10 7.20
N LYS A 203 8.91 34.83 7.56
CA LYS A 203 9.98 33.83 7.65
C LYS A 203 10.50 33.36 6.30
N GLU A 204 9.64 33.36 5.29
CA GLU A 204 10.00 33.09 3.88
C GLU A 204 10.88 34.18 3.26
N GLY A 205 10.95 35.37 3.90
CA GLY A 205 11.79 36.48 3.46
C GLY A 205 11.38 37.07 2.12
N GLY A 206 10.11 37.01 1.75
CA GLY A 206 9.57 37.53 0.49
C GLY A 206 10.01 36.75 -0.76
N LYS A 207 10.61 35.57 -0.60
CA LYS A 207 10.99 34.70 -1.71
C LYS A 207 9.83 33.82 -2.16
N LEU A 208 9.87 33.36 -3.41
CA LEU A 208 8.97 32.34 -3.93
C LEU A 208 8.97 31.14 -2.97
N SER A 209 7.81 30.78 -2.45
CA SER A 209 7.69 29.73 -1.44
C SER A 209 6.51 28.81 -1.75
N ASN A 210 6.77 27.52 -1.75
CA ASN A 210 5.77 26.48 -1.82
C ASN A 210 5.23 26.20 -0.42
N ARG A 211 3.94 25.89 -0.28
CA ARG A 211 3.30 25.65 1.02
C ARG A 211 2.59 24.32 1.06
N LEU A 212 2.94 23.50 2.05
CA LEU A 212 2.30 22.23 2.35
C LEU A 212 1.58 22.34 3.69
N PHE A 213 0.28 22.06 3.72
CA PHE A 213 -0.51 21.96 4.95
C PHE A 213 -0.77 20.49 5.25
N TYR A 214 -0.41 20.04 6.43
CA TYR A 214 -0.72 18.70 6.94
C TYR A 214 -1.81 18.78 7.98
N LEU A 215 -2.99 18.17 7.73
CA LEU A 215 -4.15 18.25 8.63
C LEU A 215 -4.15 17.08 9.63
N SER A 216 -3.48 17.26 10.78
CA SER A 216 -3.47 16.34 11.92
C SER A 216 -4.58 16.67 12.92
N ILE A 217 -5.81 16.77 12.45
CA ILE A 217 -7.01 17.25 13.15
C ILE A 217 -8.21 16.35 12.88
N PRO A 218 -9.30 16.42 13.66
CA PRO A 218 -10.52 15.67 13.40
C PRO A 218 -11.19 16.04 12.07
N PRO A 219 -11.85 15.09 11.38
CA PRO A 219 -12.42 15.29 10.04
C PRO A 219 -13.50 16.34 9.94
N ASN A 220 -14.28 16.53 11.01
CA ASN A 220 -15.38 17.50 11.07
C ASN A 220 -14.95 18.97 10.93
N ILE A 221 -13.64 19.24 10.99
CA ILE A 221 -13.08 20.60 10.84
C ILE A 221 -12.15 20.72 9.62
N PHE A 222 -12.04 19.68 8.77
CA PHE A 222 -11.21 19.74 7.56
C PHE A 222 -11.63 20.87 6.62
N VAL A 223 -12.93 21.00 6.35
CA VAL A 223 -13.48 21.99 5.42
C VAL A 223 -13.18 23.42 5.89
N ASP A 224 -13.38 23.71 7.18
CA ASP A 224 -13.09 25.03 7.75
C ASP A 224 -11.62 25.40 7.61
N VAL A 225 -10.72 24.47 7.96
CA VAL A 225 -9.27 24.68 7.87
C VAL A 225 -8.85 24.88 6.41
N VAL A 226 -9.34 24.04 5.50
CA VAL A 226 -9.03 24.15 4.07
C VAL A 226 -9.51 25.49 3.51
N ARG A 227 -10.73 25.89 3.83
CA ARG A 227 -11.27 27.20 3.42
C ARG A 227 -10.40 28.35 3.93
N CYS A 228 -10.10 28.39 5.22
CA CYS A 228 -9.29 29.45 5.81
C CYS A 228 -7.85 29.47 5.27
N ALA A 229 -7.22 28.28 5.13
CA ALA A 229 -5.87 28.16 4.59
C ALA A 229 -5.78 28.60 3.13
N SER A 230 -6.75 28.19 2.30
CA SER A 230 -6.81 28.58 0.89
C SER A 230 -6.98 30.09 0.71
N LEU A 231 -7.85 30.71 1.51
CA LEU A 231 -8.15 32.14 1.40
C LEU A 231 -7.04 33.06 1.96
N LYS A 232 -6.39 32.66 3.07
CA LYS A 232 -5.54 33.57 3.85
C LYS A 232 -4.07 33.14 3.95
N ALA A 233 -3.78 31.86 3.80
CA ALA A 233 -2.45 31.32 4.02
C ALA A 233 -1.88 30.51 2.84
N SER A 234 -2.53 30.52 1.68
CA SER A 234 -1.99 29.92 0.45
C SER A 234 -0.78 30.69 -0.08
N SER A 235 0.08 30.03 -0.81
CA SER A 235 1.17 30.67 -1.54
C SER A 235 0.60 31.56 -2.67
N LYS A 236 1.25 32.71 -2.91
CA LYS A 236 0.89 33.60 -4.02
C LYS A 236 1.64 33.28 -5.28
N ASP A 237 2.87 32.80 -5.12
CA ASP A 237 3.84 32.68 -6.23
C ASP A 237 4.33 31.23 -6.41
N GLY A 238 3.97 30.34 -5.50
CA GLY A 238 4.27 28.89 -5.51
C GLY A 238 3.00 28.04 -5.42
N TRP A 239 3.19 26.74 -5.38
CA TRP A 239 2.07 25.83 -5.17
C TRP A 239 1.64 25.78 -3.69
N THR A 240 0.37 25.48 -3.45
CA THR A 240 -0.19 25.13 -2.15
C THR A 240 -0.79 23.74 -2.24
N ARG A 241 -0.38 22.83 -1.34
CA ARG A 241 -0.86 21.46 -1.24
C ARG A 241 -1.36 21.17 0.17
N VAL A 242 -2.35 20.29 0.29
CA VAL A 242 -2.97 19.92 1.56
C VAL A 242 -2.99 18.40 1.70
N ILE A 243 -2.36 17.88 2.74
CA ILE A 243 -2.51 16.47 3.13
C ILE A 243 -3.68 16.38 4.09
N VAL A 244 -4.68 15.61 3.70
CA VAL A 244 -5.89 15.35 4.49
C VAL A 244 -5.83 13.94 5.04
N GLU A 245 -5.83 13.83 6.37
CA GLU A 245 -5.85 12.54 7.06
C GLU A 245 -7.22 11.87 6.98
N LYS A 246 -7.20 10.55 7.11
CA LYS A 246 -8.41 9.76 7.26
C LYS A 246 -9.11 10.04 8.62
N PRO A 247 -10.45 9.86 8.74
CA PRO A 247 -11.37 9.22 7.79
C PRO A 247 -11.93 10.18 6.73
N PHE A 248 -12.18 9.64 5.52
CA PHE A 248 -12.78 10.37 4.41
C PHE A 248 -14.23 9.93 4.19
N GLY A 249 -15.11 10.33 5.09
CA GLY A 249 -16.50 9.89 5.16
C GLY A 249 -16.68 8.56 5.92
N ARG A 250 -17.94 8.16 6.10
CA ARG A 250 -18.38 6.92 6.76
C ARG A 250 -19.07 5.96 5.78
N ASP A 251 -19.50 6.49 4.65
CA ASP A 251 -20.26 5.87 3.56
C ASP A 251 -20.14 6.73 2.29
N SER A 252 -20.79 6.30 1.21
CA SER A 252 -20.76 7.03 -0.06
C SER A 252 -21.29 8.47 0.05
N GLU A 253 -22.32 8.70 0.84
CA GLU A 253 -22.96 10.02 0.96
C GLU A 253 -22.05 11.01 1.65
N SER A 254 -21.57 10.69 2.87
CA SER A 254 -20.69 11.57 3.66
C SER A 254 -19.32 11.77 3.00
N SER A 255 -18.81 10.77 2.28
CA SER A 255 -17.56 10.88 1.50
C SER A 255 -17.72 11.84 0.33
N SER A 256 -18.83 11.72 -0.41
CA SER A 256 -19.14 12.60 -1.55
C SER A 256 -19.35 14.06 -1.10
N GLU A 257 -20.04 14.26 0.03
CA GLU A 257 -20.24 15.60 0.59
C GLU A 257 -18.92 16.26 1.02
N LEU A 258 -18.07 15.52 1.73
CA LEU A 258 -16.75 16.00 2.12
C LEU A 258 -15.89 16.34 0.90
N THR A 259 -15.87 15.46 -0.11
CA THR A 259 -15.13 15.68 -1.36
C THR A 259 -15.62 16.93 -2.10
N LYS A 260 -16.95 17.12 -2.23
CA LYS A 260 -17.54 18.31 -2.85
C LYS A 260 -17.16 19.57 -2.08
N SER A 261 -17.20 19.55 -0.75
CA SER A 261 -16.86 20.69 0.08
C SER A 261 -15.39 21.08 -0.03
N LEU A 262 -14.48 20.10 -0.07
CA LEU A 262 -13.05 20.37 -0.26
C LEU A 262 -12.75 20.92 -1.67
N LYS A 263 -13.41 20.40 -2.71
CA LYS A 263 -13.26 20.86 -4.10
C LYS A 263 -13.78 22.28 -4.36
N GLN A 264 -14.53 22.87 -3.44
CA GLN A 264 -14.89 24.29 -3.51
C GLN A 264 -13.68 25.22 -3.25
N HIS A 265 -12.66 24.71 -2.59
CA HIS A 265 -11.52 25.50 -2.12
C HIS A 265 -10.16 25.03 -2.66
N LEU A 266 -10.08 23.78 -3.13
CA LEU A 266 -8.86 23.15 -3.62
C LEU A 266 -9.16 22.39 -4.91
N THR A 267 -8.20 22.34 -5.81
CA THR A 267 -8.21 21.45 -6.99
C THR A 267 -7.76 20.04 -6.61
N GLU A 268 -8.05 19.05 -7.46
CA GLU A 268 -7.70 17.63 -7.19
C GLU A 268 -6.18 17.41 -7.04
N ASP A 269 -5.36 18.20 -7.71
CA ASP A 269 -3.89 18.15 -7.64
C ASP A 269 -3.31 18.74 -6.35
N GLN A 270 -4.12 19.46 -5.58
CA GLN A 270 -3.74 20.05 -4.29
C GLN A 270 -4.10 19.16 -3.10
N ILE A 271 -4.94 18.12 -3.30
CA ILE A 271 -5.46 17.27 -2.22
C ILE A 271 -4.72 15.95 -2.17
N PHE A 272 -4.17 15.62 -1.00
CA PHE A 272 -3.47 14.38 -0.68
C PHE A 272 -4.20 13.74 0.52
N SER A 273 -5.00 12.68 0.30
CA SER A 273 -5.83 12.12 1.36
C SER A 273 -5.34 10.78 1.88
N TYR A 274 -5.39 10.62 3.20
CA TYR A 274 -5.08 9.43 3.96
C TYR A 274 -6.18 9.13 5.01
N PHE A 275 -6.36 7.85 5.50
CA PHE A 275 -7.67 7.34 5.98
C PHE A 275 -7.67 6.64 7.36
N ASP A 276 -8.51 6.98 8.43
CA ASP A 276 -8.77 6.19 9.67
C ASP A 276 -10.06 6.45 10.48
N HIS A 277 -10.46 5.42 11.33
CA HIS A 277 -11.49 5.25 12.38
C HIS A 277 -12.94 5.06 11.93
N TYR A 278 -13.50 3.77 12.11
CA TYR A 278 -14.96 3.47 12.25
C TYR A 278 -15.26 1.96 12.10
N GLY A 279 -14.56 1.11 12.88
CA GLY A 279 -14.66 -0.35 12.79
C GLY A 279 -13.78 -0.93 11.69
N ILE A 280 -13.44 -2.21 11.81
CA ILE A 280 -12.41 -2.87 11.00
C ILE A 280 -12.67 -2.84 9.48
N ILE A 281 -13.94 -2.84 9.07
CA ILE A 281 -14.28 -2.80 7.65
C ILE A 281 -13.92 -1.45 7.07
N ARG A 282 -14.37 -0.36 7.71
CA ARG A 282 -14.08 1.01 7.27
C ARG A 282 -12.61 1.37 7.47
N ASP A 283 -11.99 0.90 8.58
CA ASP A 283 -10.64 1.28 8.95
C ASP A 283 -9.55 0.58 8.13
N ILE A 284 -9.77 -0.68 7.74
CA ILE A 284 -8.73 -1.51 7.12
C ILE A 284 -9.16 -2.07 5.76
N MET A 285 -10.39 -2.61 5.64
CA MET A 285 -10.78 -3.32 4.41
C MET A 285 -11.06 -2.40 3.25
N GLN A 286 -11.91 -1.39 3.46
CA GLN A 286 -12.34 -0.43 2.44
C GLN A 286 -11.19 0.44 1.93
N ASN A 287 -10.11 0.54 2.69
CA ASN A 287 -8.95 1.37 2.32
C ASN A 287 -7.68 0.54 2.08
N HIS A 288 -6.92 0.22 3.12
CA HIS A 288 -5.61 -0.43 2.98
C HIS A 288 -5.65 -1.72 2.18
N LEU A 289 -6.57 -2.63 2.50
CA LEU A 289 -6.64 -3.91 1.80
C LEU A 289 -7.19 -3.75 0.38
N LEU A 290 -8.16 -2.87 0.19
CA LEU A 290 -8.71 -2.59 -1.14
C LEU A 290 -7.66 -1.92 -2.05
N GLN A 291 -6.83 -1.02 -1.51
CA GLN A 291 -5.70 -0.42 -2.25
C GLN A 291 -4.68 -1.48 -2.67
N ILE A 292 -4.33 -2.39 -1.77
CA ILE A 292 -3.44 -3.52 -2.09
C ILE A 292 -4.08 -4.37 -3.19
N LEU A 293 -5.36 -4.72 -3.06
CA LEU A 293 -6.07 -5.50 -4.07
C LEU A 293 -6.09 -4.79 -5.43
N ALA A 294 -6.40 -3.50 -5.48
CA ALA A 294 -6.43 -2.73 -6.71
C ALA A 294 -5.06 -2.71 -7.41
N LEU A 295 -3.97 -2.51 -6.66
CA LEU A 295 -2.60 -2.53 -7.19
C LEU A 295 -2.19 -3.89 -7.75
N PHE A 296 -2.63 -4.99 -7.11
CA PHE A 296 -2.30 -6.34 -7.58
C PHE A 296 -3.17 -6.82 -8.73
N ALA A 297 -4.41 -6.35 -8.78
CA ALA A 297 -5.38 -6.80 -9.78
C ALA A 297 -5.43 -5.92 -11.03
N MET A 298 -4.84 -4.73 -11.01
CA MET A 298 -4.85 -3.81 -12.14
C MET A 298 -4.11 -4.37 -13.35
N GLU A 299 -4.50 -3.93 -14.54
CA GLU A 299 -3.76 -4.16 -15.77
C GLU A 299 -2.50 -3.29 -15.81
N THR A 300 -1.58 -3.61 -16.73
CA THR A 300 -0.39 -2.78 -16.94
C THR A 300 -0.81 -1.40 -17.41
N PRO A 301 -0.48 -0.32 -16.68
CA PRO A 301 -0.79 1.02 -17.13
C PRO A 301 0.01 1.40 -18.39
N VAL A 302 -0.51 2.31 -19.20
CA VAL A 302 0.17 2.75 -20.42
C VAL A 302 1.47 3.50 -20.13
N SER A 303 1.59 4.10 -18.94
CA SER A 303 2.82 4.71 -18.43
C SER A 303 2.87 4.63 -16.90
N LEU A 304 4.01 4.98 -16.30
CA LEU A 304 4.15 5.11 -14.85
C LEU A 304 3.67 6.48 -14.32
N ALA A 305 3.03 7.30 -15.16
CA ALA A 305 2.42 8.54 -14.71
C ALA A 305 1.30 8.27 -13.68
N ALA A 306 1.13 9.18 -12.75
CA ALA A 306 0.18 9.01 -11.65
C ALA A 306 -1.25 8.72 -12.13
N GLU A 307 -1.69 9.43 -13.17
CA GLU A 307 -3.06 9.29 -13.69
C GLU A 307 -3.30 7.95 -14.39
N ASP A 308 -2.31 7.42 -15.10
CA ASP A 308 -2.42 6.12 -15.77
C ASP A 308 -2.54 4.97 -14.75
N ILE A 309 -1.73 5.02 -13.68
CA ILE A 309 -1.82 4.05 -12.58
C ILE A 309 -3.17 4.16 -11.85
N ARG A 310 -3.61 5.39 -11.53
CA ARG A 310 -4.88 5.64 -10.84
C ARG A 310 -6.08 5.21 -11.69
N ASN A 311 -6.03 5.40 -13.02
CA ASN A 311 -7.06 4.93 -13.95
C ASN A 311 -7.20 3.40 -13.92
N GLU A 312 -6.08 2.68 -13.93
CA GLU A 312 -6.13 1.21 -13.87
C GLU A 312 -6.68 0.70 -12.52
N LYS A 313 -6.33 1.35 -11.40
CA LYS A 313 -6.92 1.03 -10.10
C LYS A 313 -8.44 1.23 -10.09
N VAL A 314 -8.93 2.35 -10.63
CA VAL A 314 -10.37 2.65 -10.72
C VAL A 314 -11.10 1.62 -11.58
N LYS A 315 -10.51 1.16 -12.69
CA LYS A 315 -11.10 0.08 -13.51
C LYS A 315 -11.32 -1.19 -12.70
N VAL A 316 -10.35 -1.59 -11.89
CA VAL A 316 -10.52 -2.76 -11.00
C VAL A 316 -11.69 -2.57 -10.07
N LEU A 317 -11.74 -1.44 -9.34
CA LEU A 317 -12.79 -1.19 -8.35
C LEU A 317 -14.18 -1.15 -8.97
N ARG A 318 -14.32 -0.55 -10.16
CA ARG A 318 -15.60 -0.51 -10.91
C ARG A 318 -16.00 -1.85 -11.51
N SER A 319 -15.07 -2.77 -11.68
CA SER A 319 -15.35 -4.14 -12.13
C SER A 319 -15.67 -5.08 -10.97
N MET A 320 -15.64 -4.62 -9.73
CA MET A 320 -16.01 -5.42 -8.57
C MET A 320 -17.52 -5.34 -8.30
N ARG A 321 -18.09 -6.46 -7.84
CA ARG A 321 -19.46 -6.49 -7.34
C ARG A 321 -19.53 -5.90 -5.94
N PRO A 322 -20.60 -5.17 -5.58
CA PRO A 322 -20.86 -4.79 -4.19
C PRO A 322 -20.82 -6.01 -3.28
N LEU A 323 -20.33 -5.81 -2.06
CA LEU A 323 -20.24 -6.88 -1.07
C LEU A 323 -21.61 -7.22 -0.53
N GLU A 324 -21.92 -8.52 -0.53
CA GLU A 324 -23.13 -9.10 0.05
C GLU A 324 -22.82 -9.75 1.39
N LEU A 325 -23.78 -9.73 2.31
CA LEU A 325 -23.61 -10.24 3.68
C LEU A 325 -23.23 -11.73 3.71
N GLU A 326 -23.70 -12.53 2.76
CA GLU A 326 -23.38 -13.97 2.65
C GLU A 326 -21.89 -14.25 2.36
N ASN A 327 -21.19 -13.27 1.77
CA ASN A 327 -19.77 -13.33 1.43
C ASN A 327 -18.89 -12.63 2.47
N VAL A 328 -19.46 -12.30 3.64
CA VAL A 328 -18.75 -11.57 4.69
C VAL A 328 -18.97 -12.23 6.05
N VAL A 329 -17.92 -12.25 6.85
CA VAL A 329 -17.98 -12.68 8.26
C VAL A 329 -17.43 -11.54 9.10
N VAL A 330 -18.18 -11.09 10.10
CA VAL A 330 -17.74 -10.10 11.08
C VAL A 330 -17.50 -10.76 12.43
N GLY A 331 -16.46 -10.33 13.12
CA GLY A 331 -16.07 -10.90 14.41
C GLY A 331 -15.68 -9.84 15.44
N GLN A 332 -15.75 -10.21 16.72
CA GLN A 332 -15.29 -9.38 17.82
C GLN A 332 -14.46 -10.22 18.78
N TYR A 333 -13.27 -9.76 19.18
CA TYR A 333 -12.45 -10.54 20.09
C TYR A 333 -13.00 -10.49 21.52
N LYS A 334 -13.04 -11.69 22.15
CA LYS A 334 -13.31 -11.88 23.58
C LYS A 334 -12.02 -12.06 24.36
N GLY A 335 -12.08 -11.80 25.64
CA GLY A 335 -10.95 -12.02 26.54
C GLY A 335 -10.43 -13.46 26.46
N HIS A 336 -9.13 -13.61 26.60
CA HIS A 336 -8.45 -14.90 26.56
C HIS A 336 -7.22 -14.92 27.46
N SER A 337 -7.02 -16.04 28.15
CA SER A 337 -5.81 -16.27 28.92
C SER A 337 -4.86 -17.16 28.12
N LYS A 338 -3.65 -16.65 27.82
CA LYS A 338 -2.63 -17.38 27.07
C LYS A 338 -1.26 -17.20 27.76
N GLY A 339 -0.59 -18.31 28.07
CA GLY A 339 0.74 -18.26 28.68
C GLY A 339 0.79 -17.55 30.04
N GLY A 340 -0.26 -17.68 30.86
CA GLY A 340 -0.36 -17.01 32.16
C GLY A 340 -0.70 -15.52 32.13
N LYS A 341 -0.86 -14.94 30.95
CA LYS A 341 -1.30 -13.54 30.76
C LYS A 341 -2.78 -13.51 30.35
N SER A 342 -3.58 -12.75 31.10
CA SER A 342 -4.98 -12.48 30.75
C SER A 342 -5.04 -11.27 29.80
N HIS A 343 -5.72 -11.43 28.68
CA HIS A 343 -6.01 -10.37 27.74
C HIS A 343 -7.50 -10.02 27.83
N PRO A 344 -7.87 -8.75 28.02
CA PRO A 344 -9.26 -8.33 28.13
C PRO A 344 -10.02 -8.50 26.81
N ALA A 345 -11.36 -8.55 26.88
CA ALA A 345 -12.21 -8.47 25.72
C ALA A 345 -12.25 -7.05 25.15
N TYR A 346 -12.74 -6.89 23.92
CA TYR A 346 -12.95 -5.57 23.32
C TYR A 346 -13.89 -4.69 24.15
N THR A 347 -14.96 -5.28 24.68
CA THR A 347 -15.97 -4.61 25.50
C THR A 347 -15.54 -4.33 26.94
N ASP A 348 -14.37 -4.79 27.35
CA ASP A 348 -13.81 -4.51 28.69
C ASP A 348 -13.08 -3.15 28.71
N ASP A 349 -12.80 -2.57 27.54
CA ASP A 349 -12.20 -1.24 27.43
C ASP A 349 -13.24 -0.18 27.90
N PRO A 350 -12.92 0.66 28.89
CA PRO A 350 -13.85 1.64 29.44
C PRO A 350 -14.31 2.70 28.42
N THR A 351 -13.60 2.87 27.30
CA THR A 351 -13.96 3.78 26.21
C THR A 351 -14.96 3.17 25.23
N VAL A 352 -15.20 1.86 25.31
CA VAL A 352 -16.12 1.14 24.44
C VAL A 352 -17.51 1.08 25.11
N PRO A 353 -18.59 1.49 24.43
CA PRO A 353 -19.95 1.36 24.93
C PRO A 353 -20.29 -0.08 25.30
N LYS A 354 -20.97 -0.28 26.44
CA LYS A 354 -21.43 -1.62 26.86
C LYS A 354 -22.36 -2.20 25.81
N GLY A 355 -22.12 -3.47 25.44
CA GLY A 355 -22.89 -4.15 24.40
C GLY A 355 -22.59 -3.71 22.97
N SER A 356 -21.47 -3.06 22.73
CA SER A 356 -21.01 -2.66 21.39
C SER A 356 -20.94 -3.85 20.43
N LEU A 357 -21.58 -3.71 19.27
CA LEU A 357 -21.53 -4.68 18.15
C LEU A 357 -20.44 -4.32 17.12
N THR A 358 -19.55 -3.39 17.42
CA THR A 358 -18.49 -2.94 16.50
C THR A 358 -17.57 -4.10 16.16
N PRO A 359 -17.42 -4.46 14.87
CA PRO A 359 -16.53 -5.54 14.46
C PRO A 359 -15.05 -5.17 14.67
N THR A 360 -14.32 -6.03 15.36
CA THR A 360 -12.85 -5.97 15.46
C THR A 360 -12.14 -6.90 14.50
N PHE A 361 -12.92 -7.69 13.75
CA PHE A 361 -12.49 -8.61 12.70
C PHE A 361 -13.52 -8.62 11.58
N ALA A 362 -13.04 -8.69 10.35
CA ALA A 362 -13.89 -9.02 9.21
C ALA A 362 -13.11 -9.87 8.20
N ALA A 363 -13.83 -10.77 7.54
CA ALA A 363 -13.37 -11.52 6.38
C ALA A 363 -14.40 -11.40 5.26
N ALA A 364 -13.94 -11.26 4.03
CA ALA A 364 -14.80 -11.12 2.86
C ALA A 364 -14.25 -11.90 1.66
N ALA A 365 -15.13 -12.44 0.83
CA ALA A 365 -14.82 -12.94 -0.50
C ALA A 365 -15.31 -11.91 -1.53
N LEU A 366 -14.39 -11.45 -2.38
CA LEU A 366 -14.64 -10.45 -3.41
C LEU A 366 -14.38 -11.06 -4.78
N PHE A 367 -15.04 -10.51 -5.80
CA PHE A 367 -14.89 -10.94 -7.19
C PHE A 367 -14.70 -9.72 -8.08
N ILE A 368 -13.91 -9.90 -9.13
CA ILE A 368 -13.62 -8.87 -10.12
C ILE A 368 -14.11 -9.40 -11.47
N ASP A 369 -15.15 -8.77 -12.01
CA ASP A 369 -15.81 -9.17 -13.26
C ASP A 369 -15.07 -8.55 -14.47
N ASN A 370 -13.91 -9.09 -14.76
CA ASN A 370 -13.14 -8.75 -15.95
C ASN A 370 -12.49 -10.01 -16.55
N ALA A 371 -11.98 -9.90 -17.77
CA ALA A 371 -11.43 -11.04 -18.51
C ALA A 371 -10.25 -11.75 -17.83
N ARG A 372 -9.49 -11.04 -16.97
CA ARG A 372 -8.34 -11.60 -16.25
C ARG A 372 -8.76 -12.39 -15.02
N TRP A 373 -9.75 -11.89 -14.29
CA TRP A 373 -10.07 -12.35 -12.94
C TRP A 373 -11.44 -13.03 -12.83
N ASP A 374 -12.13 -13.26 -13.94
CA ASP A 374 -13.42 -13.93 -13.95
C ASP A 374 -13.38 -15.28 -13.22
N GLY A 375 -14.27 -15.44 -12.23
CA GLY A 375 -14.37 -16.64 -11.41
C GLY A 375 -13.25 -16.80 -10.35
N VAL A 376 -12.32 -15.85 -10.21
CA VAL A 376 -11.25 -15.91 -9.21
C VAL A 376 -11.72 -15.25 -7.91
N PRO A 377 -11.79 -15.99 -6.78
CA PRO A 377 -12.11 -15.40 -5.49
C PRO A 377 -10.92 -14.66 -4.89
N PHE A 378 -11.16 -13.43 -4.43
CA PHE A 378 -10.22 -12.66 -3.63
C PHE A 378 -10.67 -12.70 -2.18
N LEU A 379 -9.92 -13.40 -1.34
CA LEU A 379 -10.23 -13.50 0.08
C LEU A 379 -9.48 -12.43 0.85
N MET A 380 -10.22 -11.55 1.48
CA MET A 380 -9.72 -10.45 2.27
C MET A 380 -10.02 -10.68 3.75
N LYS A 381 -9.04 -10.47 4.62
CA LYS A 381 -9.19 -10.66 6.06
C LYS A 381 -8.47 -9.55 6.81
N ALA A 382 -9.14 -8.93 7.76
CA ALA A 382 -8.57 -7.95 8.67
C ALA A 382 -9.03 -8.22 10.11
N GLY A 383 -8.17 -7.96 11.09
CA GLY A 383 -8.57 -8.11 12.49
C GLY A 383 -7.57 -7.51 13.45
N LYS A 384 -8.06 -7.07 14.61
CA LYS A 384 -7.21 -6.73 15.75
C LYS A 384 -6.61 -8.03 16.33
N ALA A 385 -5.42 -7.93 16.88
CA ALA A 385 -4.70 -9.08 17.48
C ALA A 385 -4.37 -10.22 16.49
N LEU A 386 -4.16 -9.92 15.21
CA LEU A 386 -3.59 -10.84 14.23
C LEU A 386 -2.09 -10.61 14.06
N HIS A 387 -1.35 -11.70 13.73
CA HIS A 387 0.12 -11.66 13.81
C HIS A 387 0.84 -10.98 12.63
N THR A 388 0.35 -11.12 11.39
CA THR A 388 1.10 -10.72 10.19
C THR A 388 0.23 -10.04 9.16
N LYS A 389 0.85 -9.13 8.37
CA LYS A 389 0.25 -8.51 7.18
C LYS A 389 0.90 -9.11 5.94
N ARG A 390 0.13 -9.82 5.12
CA ARG A 390 0.64 -10.48 3.91
C ARG A 390 -0.40 -10.57 2.82
N VAL A 391 0.06 -10.73 1.60
CA VAL A 391 -0.71 -11.09 0.41
C VAL A 391 -0.23 -12.43 -0.09
N GLN A 392 -1.14 -13.33 -0.43
CA GLN A 392 -0.82 -14.65 -0.95
C GLN A 392 -1.55 -14.92 -2.25
N PHE A 393 -0.83 -15.38 -3.24
CA PHE A 393 -1.37 -15.94 -4.47
C PHE A 393 -1.21 -17.44 -4.41
N ARG A 394 -2.32 -18.15 -4.39
CA ARG A 394 -2.35 -19.63 -4.38
C ARG A 394 -2.79 -20.14 -5.74
N HIS A 395 -2.02 -21.06 -6.28
CA HIS A 395 -2.51 -21.91 -7.33
C HIS A 395 -3.28 -23.08 -6.72
N VAL A 396 -4.60 -23.10 -6.91
CA VAL A 396 -5.44 -24.23 -6.47
C VAL A 396 -5.50 -25.23 -7.63
N PRO A 397 -4.72 -26.30 -7.63
CA PRO A 397 -4.81 -27.30 -8.68
C PRO A 397 -6.16 -28.00 -8.58
N GLY A 398 -6.89 -28.07 -9.69
CA GLY A 398 -7.90 -29.10 -9.82
C GLY A 398 -7.16 -30.45 -9.78
N ASN A 399 -7.40 -31.23 -8.74
CA ASN A 399 -6.71 -32.51 -8.61
C ASN A 399 -7.23 -33.53 -9.63
N LEU A 400 -6.72 -33.42 -10.85
CA LEU A 400 -7.01 -34.36 -11.95
C LEU A 400 -6.57 -35.77 -11.62
N TYR A 401 -5.63 -35.94 -10.70
CA TYR A 401 -5.01 -37.21 -10.34
C TYR A 401 -5.45 -37.74 -8.98
N LYS A 402 -6.57 -37.23 -8.43
CA LYS A 402 -7.08 -37.66 -7.12
C LYS A 402 -7.23 -39.17 -7.00
N ARG A 403 -7.60 -39.86 -8.10
CA ARG A 403 -7.72 -41.31 -8.12
C ARG A 403 -6.37 -42.04 -7.98
N ASN A 404 -5.28 -41.42 -8.43
CA ASN A 404 -3.95 -42.03 -8.48
C ASN A 404 -3.09 -41.66 -7.26
N PHE A 405 -3.24 -40.45 -6.71
CA PHE A 405 -2.36 -39.90 -5.66
C PHE A 405 -3.09 -39.52 -4.38
N GLY A 406 -4.39 -39.79 -4.30
CA GLY A 406 -5.17 -39.47 -3.11
C GLY A 406 -5.33 -37.95 -2.86
N THR A 407 -5.59 -37.58 -1.59
CA THR A 407 -5.84 -36.18 -1.16
C THR A 407 -4.56 -35.40 -0.84
N ASP A 408 -3.38 -36.00 -0.89
CA ASP A 408 -2.14 -35.33 -0.48
C ASP A 408 -1.71 -34.24 -1.48
N LEU A 409 -2.00 -34.43 -2.77
CA LEU A 409 -1.84 -33.39 -3.79
C LEU A 409 -2.76 -32.18 -3.58
N ASP A 410 -3.91 -32.36 -2.95
CA ASP A 410 -4.81 -31.24 -2.62
C ASP A 410 -4.21 -30.34 -1.53
N LYS A 411 -3.26 -30.85 -0.74
CA LYS A 411 -2.52 -30.11 0.28
C LYS A 411 -1.30 -29.39 -0.28
N ALA A 412 -0.84 -29.81 -1.45
CA ALA A 412 0.36 -29.31 -2.09
C ALA A 412 0.01 -28.16 -3.05
N THR A 413 0.03 -26.93 -2.55
CA THR A 413 -0.20 -25.71 -3.34
C THR A 413 1.10 -24.95 -3.52
N ASN A 414 1.36 -24.48 -4.76
CA ASN A 414 2.40 -23.48 -4.98
C ASN A 414 1.87 -22.12 -4.58
N GLU A 415 2.69 -21.32 -3.91
CA GLU A 415 2.27 -20.03 -3.35
C GLU A 415 3.34 -18.97 -3.58
N LEU A 416 2.91 -17.78 -4.05
CA LEU A 416 3.69 -16.56 -3.93
C LEU A 416 3.15 -15.79 -2.71
N VAL A 417 4.03 -15.47 -1.78
CA VAL A 417 3.69 -14.76 -0.54
C VAL A 417 4.47 -13.45 -0.48
N LEU A 418 3.77 -12.35 -0.33
CA LEU A 418 4.33 -11.02 -0.09
C LEU A 418 4.04 -10.65 1.36
N ARG A 419 5.05 -10.76 2.23
CA ARG A 419 4.94 -10.35 3.63
C ARG A 419 5.23 -8.87 3.73
N VAL A 420 4.21 -8.10 4.15
CA VAL A 420 4.29 -6.64 4.23
C VAL A 420 4.85 -6.17 5.56
N GLN A 421 4.41 -6.78 6.67
CA GLN A 421 4.86 -6.51 8.04
C GLN A 421 4.55 -7.69 8.97
N PRO A 422 5.34 -7.93 10.02
CA PRO A 422 6.72 -7.44 10.23
C PRO A 422 7.71 -8.15 9.31
N ASP A 423 8.94 -7.64 9.22
CA ASP A 423 10.05 -8.24 8.45
C ASP A 423 9.68 -8.54 6.99
N GLU A 424 9.65 -7.50 6.18
CA GLU A 424 9.24 -7.52 4.78
C GLU A 424 9.98 -8.60 3.99
N ALA A 425 9.21 -9.39 3.22
CA ALA A 425 9.78 -10.50 2.47
C ALA A 425 8.91 -10.94 1.29
N ILE A 426 9.52 -11.58 0.33
CA ILE A 426 8.83 -12.28 -0.77
C ILE A 426 9.26 -13.74 -0.73
N TYR A 427 8.27 -14.64 -0.70
CA TYR A 427 8.50 -16.09 -0.76
C TYR A 427 7.82 -16.68 -1.97
N LEU A 428 8.50 -17.57 -2.66
CA LEU A 428 7.90 -18.47 -3.62
C LEU A 428 8.00 -19.90 -3.06
N LYS A 429 6.87 -20.46 -2.66
CA LYS A 429 6.77 -21.83 -2.15
C LYS A 429 6.38 -22.74 -3.30
N ILE A 430 7.25 -23.69 -3.62
CA ILE A 430 7.07 -24.62 -4.73
C ILE A 430 7.15 -26.05 -4.25
N ASN A 431 6.26 -26.90 -4.79
CA ASN A 431 6.36 -28.32 -4.62
C ASN A 431 7.21 -28.89 -5.75
N ASN A 432 8.34 -29.48 -5.43
CA ASN A 432 9.24 -30.12 -6.37
C ASN A 432 9.32 -31.62 -6.10
N LYS A 433 9.65 -32.36 -7.16
CA LYS A 433 9.93 -33.78 -7.03
C LYS A 433 11.30 -33.98 -6.35
N VAL A 434 11.35 -34.82 -5.32
CA VAL A 434 12.62 -35.24 -4.73
C VAL A 434 13.43 -36.00 -5.77
N PRO A 435 14.73 -35.68 -5.99
CA PRO A 435 15.58 -36.43 -6.91
C PRO A 435 15.58 -37.92 -6.59
N GLY A 436 15.60 -38.76 -7.65
CA GLY A 436 15.56 -40.22 -7.52
C GLY A 436 14.44 -40.86 -8.37
N LEU A 437 14.31 -42.17 -8.31
CA LEU A 437 13.34 -42.95 -9.08
C LEU A 437 11.90 -42.86 -8.55
N GLY A 438 11.73 -42.51 -7.29
CA GLY A 438 10.42 -42.36 -6.66
C GLY A 438 9.67 -41.10 -7.06
N MET A 439 8.35 -41.04 -6.80
CA MET A 439 7.45 -39.89 -7.08
C MET A 439 7.17 -39.04 -5.82
N ARG A 440 8.11 -39.02 -4.90
CA ARG A 440 7.97 -38.21 -3.67
C ARG A 440 8.08 -36.72 -4.02
N LEU A 441 7.13 -35.93 -3.52
CA LEU A 441 7.17 -34.47 -3.57
C LEU A 441 7.74 -33.90 -2.26
N ASP A 442 8.45 -32.80 -2.37
CA ASP A 442 8.96 -32.00 -1.26
C ASP A 442 8.66 -30.53 -1.50
N ARG A 443 8.59 -29.76 -0.43
CA ARG A 443 8.35 -28.33 -0.49
C ARG A 443 9.66 -27.56 -0.41
N SER A 444 9.91 -26.72 -1.39
CA SER A 444 11.06 -25.82 -1.44
C SER A 444 10.61 -24.38 -1.38
N ASP A 445 11.31 -23.58 -0.59
CA ASP A 445 11.05 -22.14 -0.43
C ASP A 445 12.20 -21.34 -1.06
N LEU A 446 11.86 -20.49 -2.03
CA LEU A 446 12.74 -19.43 -2.51
C LEU A 446 12.33 -18.15 -1.82
N ASN A 447 13.24 -17.50 -1.10
CA ASN A 447 12.90 -16.30 -0.33
C ASN A 447 13.84 -15.13 -0.59
N LEU A 448 13.25 -13.93 -0.59
CA LEU A 448 13.93 -12.66 -0.53
C LEU A 448 13.55 -12.00 0.79
N LEU A 449 14.46 -11.99 1.74
CA LEU A 449 14.32 -11.28 3.01
C LEU A 449 14.95 -9.89 2.85
N PHE A 450 14.13 -8.84 2.86
CA PHE A 450 14.61 -7.47 2.60
C PHE A 450 15.67 -7.03 3.61
N ARG A 451 15.43 -7.28 4.90
CA ARG A 451 16.37 -6.93 5.98
C ARG A 451 17.72 -7.66 5.88
N ALA A 452 17.72 -8.90 5.40
CA ALA A 452 18.97 -9.66 5.21
C ALA A 452 19.70 -9.23 3.93
N ARG A 453 18.96 -8.83 2.89
CA ARG A 453 19.53 -8.45 1.60
C ARG A 453 20.01 -6.99 1.57
N TYR A 454 19.24 -6.10 2.20
CA TYR A 454 19.49 -4.66 2.17
C TYR A 454 19.70 -4.16 3.60
N PRO A 455 20.92 -3.68 3.93
CA PRO A 455 21.25 -3.21 5.29
C PRO A 455 20.64 -1.83 5.62
N ARG A 456 19.93 -1.22 4.67
CA ARG A 456 19.27 0.08 4.88
C ARG A 456 17.97 -0.09 5.65
N GLU A 457 17.69 0.85 6.55
CA GLU A 457 16.40 0.93 7.23
C GLU A 457 15.28 1.24 6.22
N ILE A 458 14.15 0.54 6.37
CA ILE A 458 12.97 0.81 5.55
C ILE A 458 12.28 2.05 6.11
N PRO A 459 12.07 3.11 5.29
CA PRO A 459 11.44 4.34 5.75
C PRO A 459 10.04 4.10 6.32
N ASP A 460 9.65 4.90 7.33
CA ASP A 460 8.26 4.91 7.83
C ASP A 460 7.31 5.38 6.71
N ALA A 461 6.08 4.90 6.72
CA ALA A 461 5.09 5.25 5.70
C ALA A 461 4.82 6.77 5.64
N TYR A 462 4.95 7.49 6.75
CA TYR A 462 4.80 8.95 6.78
C TYR A 462 5.94 9.69 6.10
N GLU A 463 7.15 9.17 6.14
CA GLU A 463 8.30 9.74 5.42
C GLU A 463 8.04 9.72 3.91
N ARG A 464 7.63 8.56 3.39
CA ARG A 464 7.30 8.44 1.97
C ARG A 464 6.11 9.31 1.57
N LEU A 465 5.05 9.34 2.38
CA LEU A 465 3.86 10.15 2.15
C LEU A 465 4.19 11.66 2.08
N LEU A 466 4.99 12.17 3.01
CA LEU A 466 5.39 13.56 3.03
C LEU A 466 6.26 13.91 1.81
N LEU A 467 7.20 13.03 1.48
CA LEU A 467 8.06 13.22 0.31
C LEU A 467 7.25 13.25 -0.99
N ASP A 468 6.35 12.27 -1.19
CA ASP A 468 5.47 12.23 -2.36
C ASP A 468 4.61 13.51 -2.49
N ALA A 469 4.09 14.02 -1.36
CA ALA A 469 3.32 15.27 -1.38
C ALA A 469 4.18 16.51 -1.70
N ILE A 470 5.42 16.55 -1.22
CA ILE A 470 6.38 17.63 -1.52
C ILE A 470 6.78 17.59 -3.00
N GLU A 471 7.06 16.41 -3.56
CA GLU A 471 7.42 16.20 -4.96
C GLU A 471 6.21 16.33 -5.92
N GLY A 472 4.98 16.27 -5.41
CA GLY A 472 3.76 16.26 -6.21
C GLY A 472 3.43 14.90 -6.80
N GLU A 473 4.05 13.85 -6.29
CA GLU A 473 3.80 12.49 -6.72
C GLU A 473 2.46 11.98 -6.16
N ARG A 474 1.51 11.67 -7.05
CA ARG A 474 0.13 11.34 -6.67
C ARG A 474 -0.26 9.89 -6.92
N ARG A 475 0.61 9.05 -7.49
CA ARG A 475 0.27 7.67 -7.89
C ARG A 475 -0.24 6.80 -6.75
N LEU A 476 0.19 7.05 -5.51
CA LEU A 476 -0.21 6.30 -4.31
C LEU A 476 -1.31 6.98 -3.50
N PHE A 477 -1.69 8.22 -3.86
CA PHE A 477 -2.82 8.91 -3.22
C PHE A 477 -4.13 8.58 -3.90
N ILE A 478 -5.18 8.46 -3.09
CA ILE A 478 -6.53 8.17 -3.58
C ILE A 478 -7.08 9.38 -4.35
N ARG A 479 -7.66 9.11 -5.52
CA ARG A 479 -8.43 10.08 -6.31
C ARG A 479 -9.91 10.00 -5.94
N SER A 480 -10.67 11.08 -6.14
CA SER A 480 -12.07 11.13 -5.74
C SER A 480 -12.95 10.04 -6.37
N ASP A 481 -12.76 9.73 -7.65
CA ASP A 481 -13.51 8.66 -8.34
C ASP A 481 -13.12 7.24 -7.87
N GLU A 482 -11.88 7.05 -7.43
CA GLU A 482 -11.42 5.83 -6.78
C GLU A 482 -12.08 5.67 -5.40
N LEU A 483 -12.16 6.77 -4.64
CA LEU A 483 -12.82 6.80 -3.36
C LEU A 483 -14.32 6.49 -3.46
N ASP A 484 -15.00 7.10 -4.45
CA ASP A 484 -16.41 6.85 -4.74
C ASP A 484 -16.65 5.38 -5.10
N ALA A 485 -15.81 4.80 -5.97
CA ALA A 485 -15.89 3.39 -6.34
C ALA A 485 -15.67 2.47 -5.13
N ALA A 486 -14.69 2.78 -4.27
CA ALA A 486 -14.42 2.02 -3.06
C ALA A 486 -15.60 2.05 -2.08
N TRP A 487 -16.23 3.20 -1.86
CA TRP A 487 -17.41 3.30 -1.00
C TRP A 487 -18.64 2.62 -1.58
N ALA A 488 -18.82 2.64 -2.90
CA ALA A 488 -19.92 1.94 -3.57
C ALA A 488 -19.89 0.43 -3.30
N LEU A 489 -18.72 -0.16 -3.12
CA LEU A 489 -18.55 -1.58 -2.79
C LEU A 489 -18.98 -1.92 -1.36
N PHE A 490 -18.67 -1.06 -0.40
CA PHE A 490 -18.83 -1.37 1.02
C PHE A 490 -20.06 -0.75 1.67
N THR A 491 -20.58 0.36 1.16
CA THR A 491 -21.73 1.07 1.77
C THR A 491 -22.97 0.20 1.88
N PRO A 492 -23.38 -0.60 0.87
CA PRO A 492 -24.54 -1.47 0.99
C PRO A 492 -24.42 -2.47 2.14
N LEU A 493 -23.27 -3.15 2.24
CA LEU A 493 -22.96 -4.09 3.31
C LEU A 493 -23.01 -3.43 4.68
N LEU A 494 -22.38 -2.26 4.83
CA LEU A 494 -22.31 -1.55 6.10
C LEU A 494 -23.71 -1.13 6.58
N LYS A 495 -24.54 -0.60 5.67
CA LYS A 495 -25.96 -0.28 5.97
C LYS A 495 -26.74 -1.54 6.36
N GLU A 496 -26.50 -2.67 5.72
CA GLU A 496 -27.15 -3.93 6.05
C GLU A 496 -26.75 -4.46 7.43
N ILE A 497 -25.44 -4.45 7.76
CA ILE A 497 -24.94 -4.86 9.09
C ILE A 497 -25.53 -3.99 10.19
N GLU A 498 -25.59 -2.67 10.00
CA GLU A 498 -26.11 -1.72 10.97
C GLU A 498 -27.63 -1.86 11.13
N ASN A 499 -28.38 -1.91 10.04
CA ASN A 499 -29.85 -2.01 10.07
C ASN A 499 -30.34 -3.33 10.68
N LYS A 500 -29.68 -4.44 10.32
CA LYS A 500 -30.00 -5.77 10.86
C LYS A 500 -29.37 -6.03 12.22
N LYS A 501 -28.56 -5.12 12.75
CA LYS A 501 -27.82 -5.26 14.01
C LYS A 501 -27.10 -6.60 14.09
N ILE A 502 -26.37 -6.95 13.04
CA ILE A 502 -25.66 -8.24 12.95
C ILE A 502 -24.66 -8.37 14.08
N ALA A 503 -24.87 -9.38 14.93
CA ALA A 503 -23.96 -9.66 16.03
C ALA A 503 -22.64 -10.27 15.49
N PRO A 504 -21.47 -9.73 15.86
CA PRO A 504 -20.21 -10.30 15.43
C PRO A 504 -19.94 -11.65 16.12
N GLU A 505 -19.38 -12.62 15.39
CA GLU A 505 -18.92 -13.88 15.96
C GLU A 505 -17.76 -13.62 16.94
N LEU A 506 -17.84 -14.23 18.12
CA LEU A 506 -16.80 -14.06 19.13
C LEU A 506 -15.60 -14.97 18.85
N TYR A 507 -14.38 -14.40 18.86
CA TYR A 507 -13.13 -15.16 18.74
C TYR A 507 -12.15 -14.84 19.89
N PRO A 508 -11.34 -15.80 20.34
CA PRO A 508 -10.34 -15.54 21.39
C PRO A 508 -9.26 -14.57 20.94
N TYR A 509 -8.81 -13.68 21.84
CA TYR A 509 -7.66 -12.80 21.58
C TYR A 509 -6.42 -13.61 21.14
N GLY A 510 -5.74 -13.19 20.08
CA GLY A 510 -4.56 -13.86 19.54
C GLY A 510 -4.84 -15.16 18.78
N SER A 511 -6.13 -15.45 18.47
CA SER A 511 -6.52 -16.55 17.58
C SER A 511 -6.43 -16.14 16.10
N ARG A 512 -6.77 -17.06 15.20
CA ARG A 512 -6.79 -16.82 13.75
C ARG A 512 -8.07 -16.14 13.23
N GLY A 513 -8.96 -15.75 14.13
CA GLY A 513 -10.28 -15.17 13.83
C GLY A 513 -11.44 -16.12 14.12
N PRO A 514 -12.68 -15.72 13.83
CA PRO A 514 -13.89 -16.53 14.06
C PRO A 514 -13.96 -17.75 13.15
N VAL A 515 -14.72 -18.76 13.56
CA VAL A 515 -14.87 -20.02 12.83
C VAL A 515 -15.54 -19.81 11.47
N GLY A 516 -16.52 -18.91 11.39
CA GLY A 516 -17.18 -18.55 10.12
C GLY A 516 -16.22 -18.09 9.03
N ALA A 517 -15.14 -17.41 9.40
CA ALA A 517 -14.13 -16.99 8.42
C ALA A 517 -13.39 -18.18 7.77
N HIS A 518 -13.18 -19.27 8.52
CA HIS A 518 -12.57 -20.49 7.97
C HIS A 518 -13.55 -21.20 7.02
N TYR A 519 -14.85 -21.20 7.34
CA TYR A 519 -15.88 -21.76 6.44
C TYR A 519 -16.02 -20.90 5.17
N LEU A 520 -15.96 -19.58 5.29
CA LEU A 520 -15.95 -18.69 4.13
C LEU A 520 -14.80 -19.03 3.18
N ALA A 521 -13.59 -19.18 3.70
CA ALA A 521 -12.44 -19.55 2.89
C ALA A 521 -12.58 -20.95 2.27
N ALA A 522 -13.07 -21.93 3.05
CA ALA A 522 -13.24 -23.30 2.59
C ALA A 522 -14.27 -23.43 1.43
N ARG A 523 -15.31 -22.58 1.39
CA ARG A 523 -16.24 -22.50 0.25
C ARG A 523 -15.52 -22.19 -1.08
N HIS A 524 -14.41 -21.49 -0.99
CA HIS A 524 -13.58 -21.13 -2.13
C HIS A 524 -12.32 -22.00 -2.26
N ASN A 525 -12.29 -23.19 -1.63
CA ASN A 525 -11.17 -24.13 -1.62
C ASN A 525 -9.86 -23.53 -1.04
N VAL A 526 -9.99 -22.54 -0.16
CA VAL A 526 -8.84 -21.91 0.51
C VAL A 526 -8.84 -22.31 1.99
N ARG A 527 -7.69 -22.73 2.51
CA ARG A 527 -7.49 -22.99 3.94
C ARG A 527 -6.69 -21.84 4.55
N TRP A 528 -7.30 -21.10 5.46
CA TRP A 528 -6.58 -20.09 6.26
C TRP A 528 -5.95 -20.71 7.51
N GLY A 529 -5.27 -21.79 7.38
CA GLY A 529 -4.77 -22.52 8.53
C GLY A 529 -3.39 -23.12 8.34
N ASP A 530 -3.03 -23.36 7.09
CA ASP A 530 -1.76 -24.04 6.76
C ASP A 530 -0.53 -23.12 6.85
N LEU A 531 -0.63 -22.10 7.68
CA LEU A 531 0.40 -21.11 7.96
C LEU A 531 0.97 -21.38 9.37
N GLY A 532 0.94 -22.61 9.76
CA GLY A 532 1.72 -23.11 10.85
C GLY A 532 3.17 -23.14 10.44
N GLU A 533 4.04 -22.66 11.31
CA GLU A 533 5.50 -22.65 11.18
C GLU A 533 6.04 -21.41 10.41
N ASP A 534 5.98 -20.27 11.08
CA ASP A 534 7.03 -19.25 11.13
C ASP A 534 7.34 -18.98 12.60
#